data_060f4194388223610df2b6c24e2840aa
#
_entry.id   060f4194388223610df2b6c24e2840aa
#
_cell.length_a   1.000
_cell.length_b   1.000
_cell.length_c   1.000
_cell.angle_alpha   90.00
_cell.angle_beta   90.00
_cell.angle_gamma   90.00
#
_symmetry.space_group_name_H-M   'P 1'
#
loop_
_entity.id
_entity.type
_entity.pdbx_description
1 polymer ?
#
loop_
_entity_poly.entity_id
_entity_poly.type
_entity_poly.pdbx_seq_one_letter_code
_entity_poly.pdbx_strand_id
1 'polypeptide(L)'
;MSFNIVKNDKKRVIIVGGGFGGLKLANKLKKSGFQVVLVDKNNYHQFPPLIYQVASAGLEPSSISFPFRKIFQKRKDFYFRMAEVRAIFPEKKMIQTSIGKAEYDYLVLAAGTTSNFFGNEHIEEEAMPMKTVSEAMGLRNALLANFERSITCSTERERQELLNVVVVGGGATGVEIAGVLSEMKKFVLPNDYPDMPSSLMHIYLIEAGDRLLAGMSEDSSRHAEQFLREMGVNILLNKRVTDYKDHKVML
;
A
#
# COMPACT_ATOMS: atom_id res chain seq x y z
N MET A 1 -27.49 -12.31 -0.50
CA MET A 1 -26.68 -12.40 0.74
C MET A 1 -27.26 -11.46 1.78
N SER A 2 -27.13 -11.77 3.06
CA SER A 2 -27.65 -10.96 4.18
C SER A 2 -26.49 -10.52 5.06
N PHE A 3 -26.54 -9.26 5.56
CA PHE A 3 -25.56 -8.74 6.53
C PHE A 3 -25.53 -9.56 7.84
N ASN A 4 -26.66 -10.17 8.16
CA ASN A 4 -26.84 -11.20 9.20
C ASN A 4 -26.19 -10.87 10.56
N ILE A 5 -26.45 -9.66 11.07
CA ILE A 5 -26.21 -9.28 12.47
C ILE A 5 -27.50 -8.72 13.02
N VAL A 6 -28.13 -9.46 13.94
CA VAL A 6 -29.34 -9.01 14.61
C VAL A 6 -28.99 -7.81 15.50
N LYS A 7 -29.77 -6.73 15.41
CA LYS A 7 -29.65 -5.59 16.33
C LYS A 7 -30.23 -6.04 17.69
N ASN A 8 -29.40 -5.87 18.72
CA ASN A 8 -29.82 -6.14 20.12
C ASN A 8 -30.23 -4.81 20.79
N ASP A 9 -30.51 -4.84 22.08
CA ASP A 9 -30.96 -3.66 22.88
C ASP A 9 -29.88 -2.57 23.00
N LYS A 10 -28.64 -2.86 22.59
CA LYS A 10 -27.53 -1.90 22.62
C LYS A 10 -27.54 -1.01 21.40
N LYS A 11 -27.11 0.24 21.54
CA LYS A 11 -26.83 1.10 20.40
C LYS A 11 -25.72 0.49 19.53
N ARG A 12 -25.95 0.48 18.23
CA ARG A 12 -25.00 -0.10 17.26
C ARG A 12 -24.08 0.97 16.71
N VAL A 13 -22.77 0.73 16.83
CA VAL A 13 -21.71 1.50 16.17
C VAL A 13 -21.19 0.71 14.99
N ILE A 14 -21.33 1.23 13.78
CA ILE A 14 -20.67 0.67 12.60
C ILE A 14 -19.40 1.45 12.32
N ILE A 15 -18.28 0.76 12.21
CA ILE A 15 -16.97 1.32 11.85
C ILE A 15 -16.63 0.79 10.45
N VAL A 16 -16.47 1.68 9.48
CA VAL A 16 -16.09 1.36 8.11
C VAL A 16 -14.59 1.56 7.95
N GLY A 17 -13.87 0.47 7.73
CA GLY A 17 -12.42 0.44 7.62
C GLY A 17 -11.72 0.00 8.92
N GLY A 18 -10.91 -1.04 8.79
CA GLY A 18 -10.10 -1.65 9.88
C GLY A 18 -8.64 -1.23 9.88
N GLY A 19 -8.31 -0.09 9.26
CA GLY A 19 -7.00 0.54 9.37
C GLY A 19 -6.69 1.03 10.78
N PHE A 20 -5.66 1.85 10.96
CA PHE A 20 -5.22 2.34 12.27
C PHE A 20 -6.35 3.00 13.08
N GLY A 21 -7.11 3.90 12.43
CA GLY A 21 -8.20 4.63 13.10
C GLY A 21 -9.33 3.71 13.55
N GLY A 22 -9.83 2.88 12.63
CA GLY A 22 -10.93 1.97 12.91
C GLY A 22 -10.58 0.89 13.92
N LEU A 23 -9.38 0.29 13.80
CA LEU A 23 -8.86 -0.68 14.77
C LEU A 23 -8.72 -0.08 16.17
N LYS A 24 -8.13 1.13 16.26
CA LYS A 24 -7.96 1.84 17.53
C LYS A 24 -9.29 2.13 18.18
N LEU A 25 -10.26 2.63 17.41
CA LEU A 25 -11.60 2.91 17.91
C LEU A 25 -12.30 1.63 18.36
N ALA A 26 -12.28 0.57 17.53
CA ALA A 26 -12.87 -0.71 17.87
C ALA A 26 -12.31 -1.25 19.20
N ASN A 27 -11.01 -1.07 19.45
CA ASN A 27 -10.39 -1.46 20.72
C ASN A 27 -10.83 -0.57 21.89
N LYS A 28 -10.95 0.76 21.70
CA LYS A 28 -11.42 1.67 22.74
C LYS A 28 -12.89 1.43 23.14
N LEU A 29 -13.71 0.96 22.22
CA LEU A 29 -15.12 0.60 22.49
C LEU A 29 -15.29 -0.74 23.21
N LYS A 30 -14.21 -1.39 23.64
CA LYS A 30 -14.29 -2.57 24.49
C LYS A 30 -14.93 -2.19 25.84
N LYS A 31 -15.99 -2.92 26.25
CA LYS A 31 -16.77 -2.67 27.47
C LYS A 31 -17.56 -1.35 27.45
N SER A 32 -17.81 -0.73 26.30
CA SER A 32 -18.56 0.51 26.18
C SER A 32 -20.09 0.38 26.24
N GLY A 33 -20.59 -0.86 26.26
CA GLY A 33 -22.05 -1.10 26.17
C GLY A 33 -22.63 -1.02 24.77
N PHE A 34 -21.84 -0.74 23.73
CA PHE A 34 -22.27 -0.73 22.34
C PHE A 34 -22.20 -2.12 21.68
N GLN A 35 -23.07 -2.35 20.70
CA GLN A 35 -22.89 -3.39 19.70
C GLN A 35 -21.94 -2.84 18.61
N VAL A 36 -20.69 -3.27 18.56
CA VAL A 36 -19.68 -2.78 17.62
C VAL A 36 -19.60 -3.67 16.40
N VAL A 37 -19.73 -3.09 15.22
CA VAL A 37 -19.60 -3.79 13.94
C VAL A 37 -18.48 -3.14 13.14
N LEU A 38 -17.43 -3.89 12.87
CA LEU A 38 -16.36 -3.49 11.95
C LEU A 38 -16.65 -4.06 10.56
N VAL A 39 -16.65 -3.19 9.56
CA VAL A 39 -16.80 -3.55 8.14
C VAL A 39 -15.52 -3.17 7.41
N ASP A 40 -14.89 -4.12 6.75
CA ASP A 40 -13.72 -3.88 5.92
C ASP A 40 -13.76 -4.78 4.68
N LYS A 41 -13.19 -4.34 3.57
CA LYS A 41 -13.05 -5.13 2.34
C LYS A 41 -12.09 -6.30 2.50
N ASN A 42 -11.12 -6.19 3.39
CA ASN A 42 -10.16 -7.21 3.76
C ASN A 42 -10.57 -7.89 5.08
N ASN A 43 -10.14 -9.12 5.30
CA ASN A 43 -10.38 -9.84 6.56
C ASN A 43 -9.24 -9.68 7.57
N TYR A 44 -8.28 -8.79 7.29
CA TYR A 44 -7.10 -8.53 8.12
C TYR A 44 -6.80 -7.03 8.23
N HIS A 45 -6.21 -6.67 9.34
CA HIS A 45 -5.50 -5.40 9.52
C HIS A 45 -4.11 -5.52 8.92
N GLN A 46 -3.66 -4.53 8.18
CA GLN A 46 -2.29 -4.42 7.70
C GLN A 46 -1.58 -3.24 8.37
N PHE A 47 -0.26 -3.33 8.47
CA PHE A 47 0.59 -2.28 9.01
C PHE A 47 1.33 -1.54 7.87
N PRO A 48 0.73 -0.46 7.31
CA PRO A 48 1.24 0.21 6.12
C PRO A 48 2.69 0.67 6.19
N PRO A 49 3.24 1.14 7.34
CA PRO A 49 4.62 1.62 7.39
C PRO A 49 5.69 0.57 7.06
N LEU A 50 5.35 -0.71 7.04
CA LEU A 50 6.30 -1.79 6.72
C LEU A 50 5.99 -2.50 5.38
N ILE A 51 5.06 -1.97 4.59
CA ILE A 51 4.66 -2.57 3.30
C ILE A 51 5.84 -2.62 2.32
N TYR A 52 6.71 -1.61 2.31
CA TYR A 52 7.88 -1.56 1.45
C TYR A 52 8.86 -2.74 1.70
N GLN A 53 8.94 -3.22 2.94
CA GLN A 53 9.77 -4.39 3.27
C GLN A 53 9.18 -5.71 2.74
N VAL A 54 7.86 -5.79 2.58
CA VAL A 54 7.22 -6.92 1.88
C VAL A 54 7.51 -6.85 0.39
N ALA A 55 7.46 -5.66 -0.20
CA ALA A 55 7.76 -5.44 -1.61
C ALA A 55 9.22 -5.78 -1.99
N SER A 56 10.15 -5.65 -1.05
CA SER A 56 11.57 -5.97 -1.22
C SER A 56 11.97 -7.37 -0.74
N ALA A 57 11.00 -8.22 -0.38
CA ALA A 57 11.22 -9.54 0.24
C ALA A 57 11.95 -9.50 1.60
N GLY A 58 12.09 -8.34 2.23
CA GLY A 58 12.72 -8.19 3.56
C GLY A 58 11.82 -8.66 4.72
N LEU A 59 10.50 -8.69 4.51
CA LEU A 59 9.53 -9.22 5.48
C LEU A 59 8.48 -10.11 4.82
N GLU A 60 8.09 -11.15 5.55
CA GLU A 60 6.94 -11.97 5.16
C GLU A 60 5.63 -11.19 5.35
N PRO A 61 4.64 -11.34 4.42
CA PRO A 61 3.35 -10.68 4.52
C PRO A 61 2.63 -10.89 5.84
N SER A 62 2.79 -12.08 6.45
CA SER A 62 2.19 -12.44 7.74
C SER A 62 2.75 -11.64 8.92
N SER A 63 3.94 -11.05 8.78
CA SER A 63 4.56 -10.22 9.82
C SER A 63 3.88 -8.86 9.99
N ILE A 64 3.18 -8.39 8.94
CA ILE A 64 2.52 -7.08 8.93
C ILE A 64 1.01 -7.14 8.70
N SER A 65 0.42 -8.35 8.63
CA SER A 65 -1.02 -8.54 8.44
C SER A 65 -1.62 -9.43 9.53
N PHE A 66 -2.71 -8.95 10.15
CA PHE A 66 -3.30 -9.56 11.35
C PHE A 66 -4.81 -9.77 11.13
N PRO A 67 -5.31 -11.02 11.11
CA PRO A 67 -6.73 -11.30 10.90
C PRO A 67 -7.63 -10.66 11.97
N PHE A 68 -8.64 -9.88 11.56
CA PHE A 68 -9.56 -9.19 12.48
C PHE A 68 -10.24 -10.17 13.44
N ARG A 69 -10.63 -11.34 12.96
CA ARG A 69 -11.28 -12.35 13.80
C ARG A 69 -10.37 -12.86 14.91
N LYS A 70 -9.04 -12.88 14.69
CA LYS A 70 -8.06 -13.24 15.71
C LYS A 70 -7.87 -12.11 16.71
N ILE A 71 -7.78 -10.86 16.23
CA ILE A 71 -7.64 -9.67 17.09
C ILE A 71 -8.81 -9.54 18.07
N PHE A 72 -10.03 -9.85 17.61
CA PHE A 72 -11.25 -9.65 18.38
C PHE A 72 -11.92 -10.95 18.87
N GLN A 73 -11.26 -12.09 18.80
CA GLN A 73 -11.84 -13.43 18.99
C GLN A 73 -12.59 -13.66 20.33
N LYS A 74 -12.25 -12.94 21.39
CA LYS A 74 -12.86 -13.12 22.73
C LYS A 74 -13.90 -12.04 23.07
N ARG A 75 -14.35 -11.26 22.08
CA ARG A 75 -15.30 -10.15 22.31
C ARG A 75 -16.73 -10.57 21.98
N LYS A 76 -17.64 -10.50 22.97
CA LYS A 76 -19.06 -10.88 22.79
C LYS A 76 -19.88 -9.83 22.01
N ASP A 77 -19.57 -8.53 22.14
CA ASP A 77 -20.34 -7.44 21.52
C ASP A 77 -19.66 -6.88 20.28
N PHE A 78 -18.74 -7.63 19.69
CA PHE A 78 -18.02 -7.23 18.50
C PHE A 78 -18.31 -8.17 17.35
N TYR A 79 -18.61 -7.59 16.20
CA TYR A 79 -18.89 -8.31 14.96
C TYR A 79 -17.98 -7.79 13.86
N PHE A 80 -17.46 -8.69 13.06
CA PHE A 80 -16.72 -8.35 11.85
C PHE A 80 -17.47 -8.84 10.62
N ARG A 81 -17.54 -7.99 9.59
CA ARG A 81 -18.01 -8.37 8.24
C ARG A 81 -17.00 -7.94 7.20
N MET A 82 -16.54 -8.91 6.42
CA MET A 82 -15.78 -8.64 5.20
C MET A 82 -16.78 -8.21 4.13
N ALA A 83 -16.79 -6.93 3.81
CA ALA A 83 -17.69 -6.34 2.84
C ALA A 83 -17.20 -4.97 2.37
N GLU A 84 -17.59 -4.61 1.17
CA GLU A 84 -17.43 -3.28 0.61
C GLU A 84 -18.67 -2.45 0.94
N VAL A 85 -18.49 -1.25 1.47
CA VAL A 85 -19.58 -0.27 1.66
C VAL A 85 -19.75 0.50 0.35
N ARG A 86 -20.94 0.39 -0.23
CA ARG A 86 -21.27 0.97 -1.56
C ARG A 86 -22.05 2.26 -1.47
N ALA A 87 -22.90 2.40 -0.43
CA ALA A 87 -23.70 3.62 -0.21
C ALA A 87 -23.99 3.81 1.26
N ILE A 88 -24.19 5.07 1.63
CA ILE A 88 -24.60 5.51 2.97
C ILE A 88 -25.87 6.32 2.82
N PHE A 89 -26.87 6.00 3.63
CA PHE A 89 -28.15 6.70 3.71
C PHE A 89 -28.29 7.32 5.11
N PRO A 90 -27.80 8.55 5.32
CA PRO A 90 -27.74 9.17 6.65
C PRO A 90 -29.13 9.33 7.28
N GLU A 91 -30.11 9.77 6.52
CA GLU A 91 -31.50 9.99 6.97
C GLU A 91 -32.16 8.71 7.49
N LYS A 92 -31.77 7.56 6.92
CA LYS A 92 -32.26 6.23 7.32
C LYS A 92 -31.33 5.55 8.32
N LYS A 93 -30.23 6.20 8.70
CA LYS A 93 -29.15 5.60 9.52
C LYS A 93 -28.76 4.20 9.04
N MET A 94 -28.50 4.06 7.74
CA MET A 94 -28.27 2.77 7.09
C MET A 94 -27.11 2.84 6.12
N ILE A 95 -26.31 1.77 6.07
CA ILE A 95 -25.33 1.54 5.02
C ILE A 95 -25.79 0.41 4.09
N GLN A 96 -25.41 0.49 2.81
CA GLN A 96 -25.51 -0.60 1.85
C GLN A 96 -24.11 -1.15 1.58
N THR A 97 -23.99 -2.45 1.68
CA THR A 97 -22.73 -3.17 1.46
C THR A 97 -22.87 -4.20 0.34
N SER A 98 -21.76 -4.80 -0.07
CA SER A 98 -21.73 -5.92 -1.04
C SER A 98 -22.49 -7.17 -0.57
N ILE A 99 -22.76 -7.29 0.73
CA ILE A 99 -23.46 -8.45 1.33
C ILE A 99 -24.83 -8.11 1.93
N GLY A 100 -25.34 -6.90 1.71
CA GLY A 100 -26.65 -6.47 2.21
C GLY A 100 -26.61 -5.15 2.96
N LYS A 101 -27.75 -4.77 3.55
CA LYS A 101 -27.95 -3.50 4.26
C LYS A 101 -27.78 -3.70 5.77
N ALA A 102 -27.31 -2.66 6.46
CA ALA A 102 -27.18 -2.63 7.91
C ALA A 102 -27.55 -1.26 8.46
N GLU A 103 -28.38 -1.26 9.53
CA GLU A 103 -28.73 -0.07 10.28
C GLU A 103 -27.70 0.21 11.38
N TYR A 104 -27.52 1.47 11.71
CA TYR A 104 -26.63 1.95 12.76
C TYR A 104 -27.29 3.03 13.62
N ASP A 105 -26.83 3.18 14.85
CA ASP A 105 -27.09 4.36 15.67
C ASP A 105 -25.97 5.39 15.47
N TYR A 106 -24.73 4.91 15.33
CA TYR A 106 -23.54 5.72 15.03
C TYR A 106 -22.75 5.09 13.90
N LEU A 107 -22.30 5.92 12.97
CA LEU A 107 -21.44 5.53 11.86
C LEU A 107 -20.09 6.25 11.96
N VAL A 108 -19.00 5.51 11.84
CA VAL A 108 -17.65 6.04 11.81
C VAL A 108 -17.00 5.64 10.49
N LEU A 109 -16.56 6.63 9.72
CA LEU A 109 -15.84 6.43 8.47
C LEU A 109 -14.34 6.48 8.76
N ALA A 110 -13.67 5.35 8.65
CA ALA A 110 -12.23 5.16 8.82
C ALA A 110 -11.63 4.41 7.61
N ALA A 111 -12.17 4.69 6.41
CA ALA A 111 -11.88 3.96 5.17
C ALA A 111 -10.44 4.16 4.65
N GLY A 112 -9.68 5.14 5.20
CA GLY A 112 -8.33 5.44 4.76
C GLY A 112 -8.32 6.16 3.40
N THR A 113 -7.27 5.90 2.62
CA THR A 113 -7.03 6.50 1.31
C THR A 113 -6.73 5.42 0.28
N THR A 114 -6.86 5.73 -0.99
CA THR A 114 -6.44 4.88 -2.11
C THR A 114 -5.34 5.57 -2.91
N SER A 115 -4.68 4.85 -3.80
CA SER A 115 -3.76 5.43 -4.78
C SER A 115 -4.52 6.41 -5.68
N ASN A 116 -3.86 7.49 -6.08
CA ASN A 116 -4.42 8.48 -6.97
C ASN A 116 -3.52 8.61 -8.20
N PHE A 117 -4.04 8.30 -9.35
CA PHE A 117 -3.35 8.38 -10.65
C PHE A 117 -3.72 9.65 -11.42
N PHE A 118 -4.40 10.62 -10.75
CA PHE A 118 -4.77 11.92 -11.30
C PHE A 118 -5.57 11.85 -12.62
N GLY A 119 -6.35 10.79 -12.80
CA GLY A 119 -7.16 10.55 -13.99
C GLY A 119 -6.39 10.03 -15.20
N ASN A 120 -5.14 9.62 -15.04
CA ASN A 120 -4.38 8.97 -16.10
C ASN A 120 -4.65 7.45 -16.08
N GLU A 121 -5.49 7.01 -17.00
CA GLU A 121 -5.92 5.60 -17.11
C GLU A 121 -4.75 4.68 -17.50
N HIS A 122 -3.85 5.11 -18.37
CA HIS A 122 -2.67 4.30 -18.75
C HIS A 122 -1.74 4.04 -17.56
N ILE A 123 -1.48 5.07 -16.75
CA ILE A 123 -0.68 4.89 -15.54
C ILE A 123 -1.41 4.00 -14.53
N GLU A 124 -2.74 4.10 -14.40
CA GLU A 124 -3.52 3.28 -13.49
C GLU A 124 -3.51 1.80 -13.88
N GLU A 125 -3.54 1.49 -15.18
CA GLU A 125 -3.49 0.13 -15.71
C GLU A 125 -2.11 -0.51 -15.61
N GLU A 126 -1.05 0.25 -15.85
CA GLU A 126 0.32 -0.28 -15.99
C GLU A 126 1.19 -0.12 -14.73
N ALA A 127 0.91 0.89 -13.90
CA ALA A 127 1.70 1.12 -12.70
C ALA A 127 1.37 0.11 -11.60
N MET A 128 2.36 -0.17 -10.78
CA MET A 128 2.23 -1.04 -9.62
C MET A 128 2.06 -0.21 -8.34
N PRO A 129 0.84 -0.03 -7.83
CA PRO A 129 0.63 0.69 -6.58
C PRO A 129 1.18 -0.11 -5.40
N MET A 130 1.52 0.60 -4.30
CA MET A 130 2.05 -0.02 -3.09
C MET A 130 1.32 0.52 -1.85
N LYS A 131 0.05 0.17 -1.72
CA LYS A 131 -0.83 0.58 -0.62
C LYS A 131 -1.29 -0.58 0.26
N THR A 132 -1.31 -1.78 -0.32
CA THR A 132 -1.78 -2.99 0.33
C THR A 132 -0.71 -4.09 0.30
N VAL A 133 -0.82 -5.06 1.21
CA VAL A 133 0.06 -6.23 1.23
C VAL A 133 -0.01 -7.00 -0.09
N SER A 134 -1.19 -7.09 -0.71
CA SER A 134 -1.38 -7.76 -2.00
C SER A 134 -0.62 -7.05 -3.14
N GLU A 135 -0.68 -5.72 -3.18
CA GLU A 135 0.06 -4.91 -4.16
C GLU A 135 1.57 -5.03 -3.95
N ALA A 136 2.04 -4.99 -2.70
CA ALA A 136 3.46 -5.19 -2.38
C ALA A 136 3.97 -6.57 -2.80
N MET A 137 3.17 -7.62 -2.62
CA MET A 137 3.49 -8.96 -3.12
C MET A 137 3.52 -9.00 -4.65
N GLY A 138 2.60 -8.31 -5.32
CA GLY A 138 2.61 -8.15 -6.77
C GLY A 138 3.90 -7.52 -7.26
N LEU A 139 4.31 -6.41 -6.65
CA LEU A 139 5.57 -5.73 -6.97
C LEU A 139 6.80 -6.63 -6.73
N ARG A 140 6.85 -7.32 -5.58
CA ARG A 140 7.91 -8.30 -5.29
C ARG A 140 8.02 -9.36 -6.37
N ASN A 141 6.90 -9.96 -6.73
CA ASN A 141 6.89 -11.03 -7.72
C ASN A 141 7.30 -10.52 -9.12
N ALA A 142 6.89 -9.31 -9.49
CA ALA A 142 7.30 -8.69 -10.76
C ALA A 142 8.82 -8.39 -10.79
N LEU A 143 9.38 -7.86 -9.71
CA LEU A 143 10.84 -7.63 -9.60
C LEU A 143 11.62 -8.93 -9.75
N LEU A 144 11.25 -9.97 -9.00
CA LEU A 144 11.90 -11.27 -9.08
C LEU A 144 11.77 -11.89 -10.49
N ALA A 145 10.58 -11.83 -11.09
CA ALA A 145 10.38 -12.31 -12.46
C ALA A 145 11.24 -11.55 -13.49
N ASN A 146 11.42 -10.24 -13.29
CA ASN A 146 12.28 -9.43 -14.16
C ASN A 146 13.76 -9.79 -13.98
N PHE A 147 14.22 -10.09 -12.76
CA PHE A 147 15.57 -10.56 -12.52
C PHE A 147 15.83 -11.90 -13.23
N GLU A 148 14.94 -12.88 -13.07
CA GLU A 148 15.02 -14.17 -13.77
C GLU A 148 15.06 -14.00 -15.31
N ARG A 149 14.18 -13.17 -15.85
CA ARG A 149 14.14 -12.88 -17.29
C ARG A 149 15.40 -12.18 -17.77
N SER A 150 15.99 -11.30 -16.97
CA SER A 150 17.18 -10.54 -17.34
C SER A 150 18.40 -11.40 -17.58
N ILE A 151 18.51 -12.56 -16.90
CA ILE A 151 19.60 -13.53 -17.10
C ILE A 151 19.53 -14.17 -18.49
N THR A 152 18.31 -14.38 -18.99
CA THR A 152 18.05 -15.09 -20.25
C THR A 152 17.87 -14.17 -21.45
N CYS A 153 17.94 -12.84 -21.29
CA CYS A 153 17.81 -11.88 -22.38
C CYS A 153 18.92 -12.04 -23.42
N SER A 154 18.53 -11.92 -24.69
CA SER A 154 19.46 -12.01 -25.83
C SER A 154 20.22 -10.71 -26.08
N THR A 155 19.66 -9.57 -25.66
CA THR A 155 20.26 -8.24 -25.87
C THR A 155 20.43 -7.47 -24.57
N GLU A 156 21.47 -6.63 -24.52
CA GLU A 156 21.70 -5.73 -23.37
C GLU A 156 20.56 -4.73 -23.19
N ARG A 157 19.95 -4.29 -24.29
CA ARG A 157 18.81 -3.38 -24.25
C ARG A 157 17.59 -3.99 -23.54
N GLU A 158 17.21 -5.22 -23.92
CA GLU A 158 16.10 -5.94 -23.27
C GLU A 158 16.37 -6.13 -21.77
N ARG A 159 17.62 -6.49 -21.43
CA ARG A 159 18.05 -6.62 -20.05
C ARG A 159 17.90 -5.32 -19.27
N GLN A 160 18.34 -4.22 -19.86
CA GLN A 160 18.24 -2.89 -19.23
C GLN A 160 16.78 -2.46 -19.01
N GLU A 161 15.90 -2.73 -19.96
CA GLU A 161 14.46 -2.43 -19.84
C GLU A 161 13.82 -3.17 -18.66
N LEU A 162 14.23 -4.42 -18.40
CA LEU A 162 13.74 -5.22 -17.26
C LEU A 162 14.29 -4.74 -15.90
N LEU A 163 15.48 -4.14 -15.88
CA LEU A 163 16.19 -3.76 -14.66
C LEU A 163 16.03 -2.28 -14.30
N ASN A 164 15.40 -1.47 -15.14
CA ASN A 164 15.05 -0.10 -14.80
C ASN A 164 13.81 -0.07 -13.91
N VAL A 165 13.92 0.51 -12.73
CA VAL A 165 12.81 0.70 -11.81
C VAL A 165 12.53 2.17 -11.63
N VAL A 166 11.31 2.60 -11.90
CA VAL A 166 10.88 4.00 -11.74
C VAL A 166 9.89 4.08 -10.59
N VAL A 167 10.25 4.84 -9.57
CA VAL A 167 9.40 5.18 -8.43
C VAL A 167 8.83 6.57 -8.67
N VAL A 168 7.50 6.70 -8.67
CA VAL A 168 6.80 7.96 -8.90
C VAL A 168 6.24 8.50 -7.59
N GLY A 169 6.71 9.68 -7.20
CA GLY A 169 6.33 10.36 -5.97
C GLY A 169 7.40 10.30 -4.87
N GLY A 170 7.89 11.46 -4.45
CA GLY A 170 8.93 11.64 -3.43
C GLY A 170 8.39 11.74 -1.98
N GLY A 171 7.19 11.20 -1.72
CA GLY A 171 6.67 11.05 -0.36
C GLY A 171 7.36 9.93 0.42
N ALA A 172 6.95 9.70 1.69
CA ALA A 172 7.57 8.69 2.56
C ALA A 172 7.66 7.30 1.90
N THR A 173 6.57 6.83 1.28
CA THR A 173 6.55 5.52 0.60
C THR A 173 7.54 5.44 -0.56
N GLY A 174 7.64 6.49 -1.39
CA GLY A 174 8.59 6.50 -2.51
C GLY A 174 10.05 6.54 -2.05
N VAL A 175 10.35 7.29 -1.01
CA VAL A 175 11.68 7.34 -0.39
C VAL A 175 12.06 5.97 0.21
N GLU A 176 11.14 5.34 0.94
CA GLU A 176 11.35 4.03 1.56
C GLU A 176 11.58 2.93 0.51
N ILE A 177 10.75 2.88 -0.54
CA ILE A 177 10.91 1.86 -1.58
C ILE A 177 12.17 2.09 -2.42
N ALA A 178 12.52 3.33 -2.76
CA ALA A 178 13.74 3.63 -3.49
C ALA A 178 15.00 3.22 -2.68
N GLY A 179 14.98 3.50 -1.38
CA GLY A 179 16.06 3.08 -0.47
C GLY A 179 16.21 1.57 -0.41
N VAL A 180 15.15 0.83 -0.13
CA VAL A 180 15.21 -0.63 -0.01
C VAL A 180 15.54 -1.33 -1.33
N LEU A 181 15.11 -0.79 -2.48
CA LEU A 181 15.52 -1.30 -3.80
C LEU A 181 17.02 -1.12 -4.03
N SER A 182 17.58 0.00 -3.54
CA SER A 182 19.02 0.24 -3.62
C SER A 182 19.81 -0.71 -2.70
N GLU A 183 19.31 -1.00 -1.51
CA GLU A 183 19.89 -2.03 -0.63
C GLU A 183 19.82 -3.42 -1.29
N MET A 184 18.69 -3.79 -1.90
CA MET A 184 18.55 -5.02 -2.66
C MET A 184 19.57 -5.10 -3.77
N LYS A 185 19.76 -4.04 -4.57
CA LYS A 185 20.76 -3.95 -5.62
C LYS A 185 22.17 -4.20 -5.08
N LYS A 186 22.49 -3.64 -3.90
CA LYS A 186 23.84 -3.67 -3.32
C LYS A 186 24.16 -4.98 -2.60
N PHE A 187 23.19 -5.54 -1.88
CA PHE A 187 23.46 -6.63 -0.93
C PHE A 187 22.80 -7.95 -1.31
N VAL A 188 21.69 -7.96 -2.06
CA VAL A 188 20.97 -9.18 -2.40
C VAL A 188 21.37 -9.66 -3.80
N LEU A 189 21.23 -8.80 -4.82
CA LEU A 189 21.48 -9.21 -6.21
C LEU A 189 22.85 -9.81 -6.46
N PRO A 190 23.98 -9.32 -5.92
CA PRO A 190 25.27 -9.94 -6.17
C PRO A 190 25.42 -11.36 -5.63
N ASN A 191 24.63 -11.71 -4.60
CA ASN A 191 24.66 -13.05 -4.01
C ASN A 191 23.68 -14.01 -4.68
N ASP A 192 22.46 -13.55 -4.96
CA ASP A 192 21.37 -14.39 -5.47
C ASP A 192 21.42 -14.51 -7.01
N TYR A 193 21.98 -13.50 -7.69
CA TYR A 193 22.08 -13.39 -9.15
C TYR A 193 23.50 -13.06 -9.61
N PRO A 194 24.49 -13.93 -9.35
CA PRO A 194 25.90 -13.65 -9.68
C PRO A 194 26.16 -13.45 -11.18
N ASP A 195 25.31 -14.05 -12.04
CA ASP A 195 25.39 -13.92 -13.49
C ASP A 195 24.79 -12.62 -14.03
N MET A 196 24.13 -11.83 -13.16
CA MET A 196 23.54 -10.55 -13.52
C MET A 196 24.34 -9.40 -12.89
N PRO A 197 25.02 -8.56 -13.71
CA PRO A 197 25.69 -7.38 -13.16
C PRO A 197 24.71 -6.44 -12.50
N SER A 198 24.77 -6.31 -11.16
CA SER A 198 23.88 -5.43 -10.39
C SER A 198 23.99 -3.95 -10.82
N SER A 199 25.10 -3.56 -11.45
CA SER A 199 25.30 -2.23 -12.02
C SER A 199 24.26 -1.85 -13.08
N LEU A 200 23.68 -2.84 -13.77
CA LEU A 200 22.66 -2.64 -14.79
C LEU A 200 21.29 -2.26 -14.21
N MET A 201 21.05 -2.51 -12.93
CA MET A 201 19.82 -2.05 -12.29
C MET A 201 19.89 -0.55 -12.00
N HIS A 202 19.02 0.23 -12.62
CA HIS A 202 18.87 1.67 -12.32
C HIS A 202 17.56 1.94 -11.61
N ILE A 203 17.65 2.71 -10.52
CA ILE A 203 16.51 3.13 -9.73
C ILE A 203 16.35 4.62 -9.92
N TYR A 204 15.17 5.03 -10.36
CA TYR A 204 14.79 6.42 -10.54
C TYR A 204 13.68 6.77 -9.54
N LEU A 205 13.83 7.90 -8.84
CA LEU A 205 12.78 8.50 -8.02
C LEU A 205 12.39 9.84 -8.64
N ILE A 206 11.16 9.93 -9.11
CA ILE A 206 10.66 11.12 -9.83
C ILE A 206 9.64 11.81 -8.93
N GLU A 207 9.87 13.12 -8.69
CA GLU A 207 9.00 13.95 -7.87
C GLU A 207 8.63 15.24 -8.63
N ALA A 208 7.34 15.55 -8.66
CA ALA A 208 6.82 16.74 -9.32
C ALA A 208 7.17 18.03 -8.57
N GLY A 209 7.34 17.95 -7.27
CA GLY A 209 7.77 19.05 -6.42
C GLY A 209 9.28 19.30 -6.48
N ASP A 210 9.70 20.34 -5.80
CA ASP A 210 11.09 20.81 -5.72
C ASP A 210 11.92 20.02 -4.70
N ARG A 211 11.31 19.20 -3.87
CA ARG A 211 11.99 18.41 -2.81
C ARG A 211 11.26 17.12 -2.47
N LEU A 212 11.99 16.14 -1.96
CA LEU A 212 11.43 14.94 -1.36
C LEU A 212 10.77 15.27 -0.01
N LEU A 213 9.85 14.42 0.46
CA LEU A 213 9.21 14.54 1.77
C LEU A 213 8.66 15.94 2.05
N ALA A 214 7.99 16.57 1.08
CA ALA A 214 7.52 17.96 1.16
C ALA A 214 6.67 18.27 2.42
N GLY A 215 6.05 17.26 3.03
CA GLY A 215 5.31 17.36 4.30
C GLY A 215 6.16 17.33 5.58
N MET A 216 7.48 17.15 5.44
CA MET A 216 8.44 17.12 6.57
C MET A 216 9.30 18.39 6.59
N SER A 217 10.23 18.48 7.56
CA SER A 217 11.18 19.59 7.63
C SER A 217 12.12 19.60 6.42
N GLU A 218 12.65 20.78 6.07
CA GLU A 218 13.65 20.92 4.99
C GLU A 218 14.91 20.10 5.26
N ASP A 219 15.31 20.01 6.51
CA ASP A 219 16.44 19.17 6.95
C ASP A 219 16.17 17.69 6.65
N SER A 220 14.98 17.19 6.99
CA SER A 220 14.60 15.80 6.70
C SER A 220 14.59 15.53 5.19
N SER A 221 14.08 16.48 4.42
CA SER A 221 14.05 16.44 2.95
C SER A 221 15.46 16.35 2.37
N ARG A 222 16.34 17.25 2.80
CA ARG A 222 17.75 17.32 2.35
C ARG A 222 18.52 16.05 2.70
N HIS A 223 18.40 15.54 3.94
CA HIS A 223 19.05 14.30 4.34
C HIS A 223 18.53 13.09 3.55
N ALA A 224 17.23 12.98 3.35
CA ALA A 224 16.67 11.89 2.55
C ALA A 224 17.20 11.91 1.11
N GLU A 225 17.26 13.07 0.48
CA GLU A 225 17.80 13.22 -0.86
C GLU A 225 19.29 12.84 -0.91
N GLN A 226 20.09 13.35 0.03
CA GLN A 226 21.51 13.04 0.11
C GLN A 226 21.74 11.53 0.26
N PHE A 227 21.10 10.87 1.22
CA PHE A 227 21.25 9.43 1.45
C PHE A 227 20.85 8.60 0.22
N LEU A 228 19.74 8.91 -0.42
CA LEU A 228 19.30 8.18 -1.60
C LEU A 228 20.29 8.34 -2.77
N ARG A 229 20.85 9.54 -2.97
CA ARG A 229 21.90 9.77 -3.98
C ARG A 229 23.18 8.98 -3.66
N GLU A 230 23.61 8.97 -2.41
CA GLU A 230 24.75 8.17 -1.95
C GLU A 230 24.52 6.66 -2.13
N MET A 231 23.27 6.22 -2.02
CA MET A 231 22.85 4.85 -2.30
C MET A 231 22.74 4.54 -3.81
N GLY A 232 22.93 5.54 -4.69
CA GLY A 232 22.90 5.37 -6.14
C GLY A 232 21.50 5.47 -6.77
N VAL A 233 20.54 6.10 -6.08
CA VAL A 233 19.24 6.42 -6.65
C VAL A 233 19.31 7.67 -7.51
N ASN A 234 18.78 7.62 -8.73
CA ASN A 234 18.65 8.76 -9.62
C ASN A 234 17.41 9.58 -9.25
N ILE A 235 17.58 10.74 -8.63
CA ILE A 235 16.48 11.59 -8.18
C ILE A 235 16.24 12.71 -9.19
N LEU A 236 15.00 12.79 -9.68
CA LEU A 236 14.52 13.80 -10.62
C LEU A 236 13.43 14.65 -9.93
N LEU A 237 13.82 15.83 -9.45
CA LEU A 237 12.90 16.82 -8.86
C LEU A 237 12.37 17.75 -9.95
N ASN A 238 11.24 18.43 -9.66
CA ASN A 238 10.54 19.31 -10.61
C ASN A 238 10.19 18.59 -11.93
N LYS A 239 9.95 17.27 -11.85
CA LYS A 239 9.57 16.44 -13.00
C LYS A 239 8.26 15.72 -12.69
N ARG A 240 7.27 15.97 -13.52
CA ARG A 240 5.96 15.32 -13.43
C ARG A 240 5.89 14.18 -14.43
N VAL A 241 5.60 12.99 -13.96
CA VAL A 241 5.24 11.89 -14.87
C VAL A 241 3.87 12.20 -15.47
N THR A 242 3.82 12.27 -16.78
CA THR A 242 2.61 12.63 -17.54
C THR A 242 1.94 11.42 -18.16
N ASP A 243 2.72 10.37 -18.50
CA ASP A 243 2.19 9.12 -19.03
C ASP A 243 3.20 7.97 -18.88
N TYR A 244 2.71 6.74 -19.10
CA TYR A 244 3.52 5.54 -19.26
C TYR A 244 2.99 4.73 -20.44
N LYS A 245 3.80 4.61 -21.48
CA LYS A 245 3.42 3.92 -22.70
C LYS A 245 4.62 3.27 -23.37
N ASP A 246 4.42 2.09 -23.98
CA ASP A 246 5.47 1.35 -24.70
C ASP A 246 6.75 1.18 -23.87
N HIS A 247 6.61 0.83 -22.58
CA HIS A 247 7.69 0.69 -21.60
C HIS A 247 8.52 1.97 -21.37
N LYS A 248 7.93 3.13 -21.62
CA LYS A 248 8.57 4.44 -21.42
C LYS A 248 7.75 5.32 -20.49
N VAL A 249 8.44 5.89 -19.50
CA VAL A 249 7.88 6.94 -18.64
C VAL A 249 8.06 8.27 -19.33
N MET A 250 6.98 9.03 -19.47
CA MET A 250 6.98 10.37 -20.06
C MET A 250 6.98 11.43 -18.95
N LEU A 251 7.79 12.48 -19.10
CA LEU A 251 7.96 13.58 -18.14
C LEU A 251 7.48 14.91 -18.71
#